data_6631d6471011630145021abf1faa100a
#
_entry.id   6631d6471011630145021abf1faa100a
#
_cell.length_a   1.000
_cell.length_b   1.000
_cell.length_c   1.000
_cell.angle_alpha   90.00
_cell.angle_beta   90.00
_cell.angle_gamma   90.00
#
_symmetry.space_group_name_H-M   'P 1'
#
loop_
_entity.id
_entity.type
_entity.pdbx_description
1 polymer ?
#
loop_
_entity_poly.entity_id
_entity_poly.type
_entity_poly.pdbx_seq_one_letter_code
_entity_poly.pdbx_strand_id
1 'polypeptide(L)'
;MNKIFVLGSMLGSAIAFSNTCIDIEFDSETNVLSARCLPRDNSAYLPTGLDLNRCFGYNDEELTWEKRNYSDSCKNCRMFKAPDPWFGYNVYWLGCACEGQSEEETVCIEIAVAHEYVHNDNGVLTC
;
A
#
# COMPACT_ATOMS: atom_id res chain seq x y z
N MET A 1 21.23 -20.17 3.22
CA MET A 1 21.03 -19.40 3.23
C MET A 1 20.65 -18.75 3.09
N ASN A 2 20.60 -19.12 2.84
CA ASN A 2 20.31 -18.28 2.73
C ASN A 2 19.73 -17.92 2.38
N LYS A 3 19.72 -18.33 2.09
CA LYS A 3 19.29 -17.74 1.87
C LYS A 3 18.68 -17.39 1.41
N ILE A 4 18.67 -17.86 1.26
CA ILE A 4 18.20 -17.21 0.91
C ILE A 4 17.82 -16.82 0.40
N PHE A 5 17.88 -17.16 0.13
CA PHE A 5 17.57 -16.44 -0.32
C PHE A 5 17.12 -16.23 -0.92
N VAL A 6 17.02 -16.64 -1.02
CA VAL A 6 16.60 -16.18 -1.58
C VAL A 6 16.10 -15.97 -2.03
N LEU A 7 16.00 -16.42 -2.34
CA LEU A 7 15.64 -15.99 -2.82
C LEU A 7 15.32 -15.50 -3.58
N GLY A 8 15.21 -15.69 -3.96
CA GLY A 8 15.04 -15.07 -4.71
C GLY A 8 14.42 -14.70 -5.27
N SER A 9 14.37 -14.99 -5.48
CA SER A 9 13.83 -14.47 -5.93
C SER A 9 13.13 -14.21 -5.92
N MET A 10 13.04 -14.49 -5.89
CA MET A 10 12.41 -14.08 -5.73
C MET A 10 11.85 -13.70 -5.67
N LEU A 11 11.81 -14.54 -6.01
CA LEU A 11 11.17 -13.96 -5.67
C LEU A 11 11.17 -12.70 -5.66
N GLY A 12 11.80 -12.26 -6.08
CA GLY A 12 12.03 -10.84 -6.10
C GLY A 12 10.82 -9.99 -6.30
N SER A 13 9.86 -10.54 -6.83
CA SER A 13 8.56 -9.90 -7.05
C SER A 13 7.94 -9.35 -5.76
N ALA A 14 8.35 -9.81 -4.61
CA ALA A 14 7.77 -9.39 -3.34
C ALA A 14 8.46 -8.17 -2.73
N ILE A 15 9.16 -7.35 -3.52
CA ILE A 15 9.80 -6.14 -2.99
C ILE A 15 8.74 -5.06 -2.77
N ALA A 16 8.50 -4.72 -1.52
CA ALA A 16 7.57 -3.67 -1.16
C ALA A 16 8.13 -2.31 -1.58
N PHE A 17 7.23 -1.38 -1.95
CA PHE A 17 7.66 -0.03 -2.29
C PHE A 17 8.46 0.62 -1.15
N SER A 18 8.19 0.24 0.08
CA SER A 18 8.91 0.77 1.25
C SER A 18 10.39 0.41 1.28
N ASN A 19 10.84 -0.51 0.43
CA ASN A 19 12.26 -0.83 0.33
C ASN A 19 13.02 0.17 -0.53
N THR A 20 12.32 0.90 -1.38
CA THR A 20 12.93 1.88 -2.27
C THR A 20 12.34 3.28 -2.11
N CYS A 21 11.48 3.47 -1.12
CA CYS A 21 10.87 4.75 -0.82
C CYS A 21 11.07 5.11 0.64
N ILE A 22 11.23 6.40 0.92
CA ILE A 22 11.37 6.93 2.27
C ILE A 22 10.34 8.03 2.49
N ASP A 23 10.21 8.51 3.74
CA ASP A 23 9.29 9.59 4.12
C ASP A 23 7.86 9.28 3.68
N ILE A 24 7.44 8.05 3.94
CA ILE A 24 6.12 7.54 3.55
C ILE A 24 5.06 8.12 4.50
N GLU A 25 4.09 8.84 3.93
CA GLU A 25 3.01 9.48 4.69
C GLU A 25 1.69 9.31 3.96
N PHE A 26 0.62 9.27 4.72
CA PHE A 26 -0.73 9.19 4.16
C PHE A 26 -1.59 10.32 4.71
N ASP A 27 -2.21 11.08 3.81
CA ASP A 27 -3.13 12.16 4.17
C ASP A 27 -4.57 11.64 4.09
N SER A 28 -5.22 11.51 5.25
CA SER A 28 -6.57 10.97 5.34
C SER A 28 -7.64 11.89 4.75
N GLU A 29 -7.33 13.17 4.56
CA GLU A 29 -8.28 14.12 3.98
C GLU A 29 -8.31 14.03 2.46
N THR A 30 -7.16 13.83 1.85
CA THR A 30 -7.04 13.75 0.39
C THR A 30 -6.91 12.32 -0.12
N ASN A 31 -6.66 11.37 0.77
CA ASN A 31 -6.40 9.97 0.44
C ASN A 31 -5.15 9.79 -0.42
N VAL A 32 -4.19 10.70 -0.27
CA VAL A 32 -2.94 10.65 -1.02
C VAL A 32 -1.85 10.03 -0.18
N LEU A 33 -1.22 9.02 -0.74
CA LEU A 33 -0.01 8.41 -0.22
C LEU A 33 1.17 9.16 -0.84
N SER A 34 2.01 9.76 -0.02
CA SER A 34 3.19 10.47 -0.52
C SER A 34 4.46 9.83 0.02
N ALA A 35 5.53 9.97 -0.75
CA ALA A 35 6.83 9.42 -0.38
C ALA A 35 7.90 10.05 -1.25
N ARG A 36 9.13 9.67 -0.99
CA ARG A 36 10.27 9.98 -1.86
C ARG A 36 10.87 8.65 -2.27
N CYS A 37 10.89 8.39 -3.56
CA CYS A 37 11.25 7.08 -4.11
C CYS A 37 12.45 7.15 -5.04
N LEU A 38 13.24 6.06 -5.03
CA LEU A 38 14.42 5.97 -5.88
C LEU A 38 14.05 5.55 -7.30
N PRO A 39 14.54 6.27 -8.32
CA PRO A 39 14.48 5.76 -9.68
C PRO A 39 15.44 4.58 -9.87
N ARG A 40 15.35 3.92 -11.02
CA ARG A 40 16.18 2.74 -11.30
C ARG A 40 17.68 3.02 -11.27
N ASP A 41 18.08 4.23 -11.59
CA ASP A 41 19.50 4.59 -11.59
C ASP A 41 20.02 4.94 -10.20
N ASN A 42 19.15 4.94 -9.17
CA ASN A 42 19.49 5.26 -7.79
C ASN A 42 20.13 6.64 -7.59
N SER A 43 19.82 7.57 -8.49
CA SER A 43 20.46 8.90 -8.48
C SER A 43 20.06 9.75 -7.28
N ALA A 44 18.77 9.76 -6.93
CA ALA A 44 18.27 10.52 -5.79
C ALA A 44 16.82 10.12 -5.51
N TYR A 45 16.39 10.29 -4.26
CA TYR A 45 14.98 10.10 -3.89
C TYR A 45 14.16 11.24 -4.49
N LEU A 46 13.09 10.89 -5.20
CA LEU A 46 12.22 11.84 -5.87
C LEU A 46 10.87 11.91 -5.17
N PRO A 47 10.32 13.11 -4.93
CA PRO A 47 9.00 13.21 -4.33
C PRO A 47 7.93 12.68 -5.28
N THR A 48 6.96 11.96 -4.73
CA THR A 48 5.86 11.38 -5.50
C THR A 48 4.63 11.24 -4.62
N GLY A 49 3.46 11.21 -5.25
CA GLY A 49 2.19 11.03 -4.56
C GLY A 49 1.23 10.20 -5.38
N LEU A 50 0.39 9.43 -4.70
CA LEU A 50 -0.58 8.54 -5.33
C LEU A 50 -1.90 8.66 -4.60
N ASP A 51 -2.95 9.03 -5.31
CA ASP A 51 -4.31 9.04 -4.78
C ASP A 51 -4.80 7.59 -4.72
N LEU A 52 -4.97 7.06 -3.51
CA LEU A 52 -5.37 5.67 -3.33
C LEU A 52 -6.78 5.37 -3.81
N ASN A 53 -7.62 6.39 -4.03
CA ASN A 53 -8.92 6.21 -4.68
C ASN A 53 -8.80 5.67 -6.11
N ARG A 54 -7.63 5.82 -6.71
CA ARG A 54 -7.38 5.28 -8.05
C ARG A 54 -7.01 3.80 -8.01
N CYS A 55 -6.72 3.29 -6.83
CA CYS A 55 -6.20 1.94 -6.64
C CYS A 55 -7.22 1.00 -6.02
N PHE A 56 -8.06 1.51 -5.14
CA PHE A 56 -8.95 0.68 -4.32
C PHE A 56 -10.38 1.20 -4.35
N GLY A 57 -11.31 0.27 -4.18
CA GLY A 57 -12.72 0.57 -3.97
C GLY A 57 -13.27 -0.25 -2.83
N TYR A 58 -14.58 -0.14 -2.60
CA TYR A 58 -15.27 -0.86 -1.55
C TYR A 58 -16.47 -1.57 -2.16
N ASN A 59 -16.62 -2.86 -1.85
CA ASN A 59 -17.66 -3.70 -2.44
C ASN A 59 -18.81 -4.03 -1.49
N ASP A 60 -19.03 -3.17 -0.47
CA ASP A 60 -20.02 -3.31 0.60
C ASP A 60 -19.62 -4.28 1.72
N GLU A 61 -18.51 -4.99 1.57
CA GLU A 61 -17.99 -5.89 2.58
C GLU A 61 -16.52 -5.64 2.87
N GLU A 62 -15.73 -5.37 1.83
CA GLU A 62 -14.29 -5.25 1.96
C GLU A 62 -13.72 -4.26 0.96
N LEU A 63 -12.54 -3.76 1.28
CA LEU A 63 -11.75 -2.98 0.33
C LEU A 63 -11.16 -3.93 -0.72
N THR A 64 -11.09 -3.47 -1.96
CA THR A 64 -10.66 -4.32 -3.07
C THR A 64 -9.92 -3.52 -4.13
N TRP A 65 -8.99 -4.16 -4.83
CA TRP A 65 -8.28 -3.60 -6.00
C TRP A 65 -9.15 -3.56 -7.23
N GLU A 66 -10.22 -4.30 -7.26
CA GLU A 66 -11.06 -4.41 -8.44
C GLU A 66 -11.95 -3.20 -8.67
N LYS A 67 -12.04 -2.32 -7.68
CA LYS A 67 -12.88 -1.12 -7.73
C LYS A 67 -12.06 0.11 -7.40
N ARG A 68 -12.67 1.28 -7.52
CA ARG A 68 -12.05 2.56 -7.24
C ARG A 68 -12.93 3.38 -6.31
N ASN A 69 -12.41 4.50 -5.85
CA ASN A 69 -13.16 5.50 -5.09
C ASN A 69 -13.69 4.99 -3.75
N TYR A 70 -12.84 4.25 -3.02
CA TYR A 70 -13.22 3.72 -1.71
C TYR A 70 -13.71 4.83 -0.74
N SER A 71 -13.20 6.05 -0.88
CA SER A 71 -13.55 7.13 0.04
C SER A 71 -14.99 7.61 -0.12
N ASP A 72 -15.70 7.21 -1.17
CA ASP A 72 -17.12 7.47 -1.30
C ASP A 72 -17.95 6.72 -0.26
N SER A 73 -17.45 5.58 0.20
CA SER A 73 -18.14 4.71 1.15
C SER A 73 -17.39 4.49 2.45
N CYS A 74 -16.14 4.91 2.51
CA CYS A 74 -15.27 4.71 3.67
C CYS A 74 -14.67 6.03 4.12
N LYS A 75 -14.49 6.18 5.43
CA LYS A 75 -13.93 7.38 6.01
C LYS A 75 -13.04 7.05 7.20
N ASN A 76 -12.39 8.06 7.74
CA ASN A 76 -11.45 7.89 8.85
C ASN A 76 -10.37 6.88 8.49
N CYS A 77 -9.91 6.95 7.25
CA CYS A 77 -8.90 6.03 6.75
C CYS A 77 -7.54 6.37 7.33
N ARG A 78 -6.76 5.34 7.57
CA ARG A 78 -5.39 5.51 8.07
C ARG A 78 -4.51 4.43 7.47
N MET A 79 -3.23 4.72 7.43
CA MET A 79 -2.23 3.75 7.03
C MET A 79 -1.45 3.31 8.25
N PHE A 80 -1.17 2.03 8.33
CA PHE A 80 -0.44 1.49 9.47
C PHE A 80 0.35 0.26 9.03
N LYS A 81 1.30 -0.14 9.86
CA LYS A 81 2.09 -1.34 9.64
C LYS A 81 1.58 -2.47 10.51
N ALA A 82 1.46 -3.64 9.92
CA ALA A 82 1.08 -4.86 10.64
C ALA A 82 1.61 -6.06 9.88
N PRO A 83 1.74 -7.22 10.54
CA PRO A 83 2.27 -8.41 9.86
C PRO A 83 1.39 -8.87 8.71
N ASP A 84 2.05 -9.26 7.62
CA ASP A 84 1.41 -9.94 6.52
C ASP A 84 1.11 -11.38 6.97
N PRO A 85 -0.10 -11.89 6.75
CA PRO A 85 -0.46 -13.23 7.23
C PRO A 85 0.30 -14.36 6.53
N TRP A 86 0.85 -14.11 5.35
CA TRP A 86 1.60 -15.12 4.60
C TRP A 86 3.09 -15.06 4.87
N PHE A 87 3.67 -13.84 4.88
CA PHE A 87 5.12 -13.66 4.99
C PHE A 87 5.58 -13.38 6.41
N GLY A 88 4.69 -12.89 7.28
CA GLY A 88 4.98 -12.68 8.69
C GLY A 88 5.72 -11.42 9.05
N TYR A 89 6.20 -10.65 8.09
CA TYR A 89 6.85 -9.38 8.39
C TYR A 89 5.88 -8.20 8.17
N ASN A 90 6.22 -7.06 8.77
CA ASN A 90 5.35 -5.89 8.75
C ASN A 90 5.28 -5.27 7.37
N VAL A 91 4.06 -5.00 6.94
CA VAL A 91 3.77 -4.34 5.66
C VAL A 91 2.75 -3.23 5.90
N TYR A 92 2.54 -2.40 4.90
CA TYR A 92 1.59 -1.29 5.00
C TYR A 92 0.17 -1.75 4.68
N TRP A 93 -0.76 -1.29 5.52
CA TRP A 93 -2.20 -1.56 5.40
C TRP A 93 -2.96 -0.25 5.36
N LEU A 94 -4.03 -0.20 4.58
CA LEU A 94 -5.02 0.86 4.61
C LEU A 94 -6.23 0.36 5.39
N GLY A 95 -6.64 1.09 6.42
CA GLY A 95 -7.80 0.72 7.22
C GLY A 95 -8.77 1.87 7.31
N CYS A 96 -10.06 1.58 7.16
CA CYS A 96 -11.12 2.58 7.12
C CYS A 96 -12.35 2.12 7.86
N ALA A 97 -13.19 3.09 8.25
CA ALA A 97 -14.55 2.84 8.69
C ALA A 97 -15.46 2.96 7.46
N CYS A 98 -16.13 1.87 7.10
CA CYS A 98 -16.90 1.81 5.86
C CYS A 98 -18.38 1.58 6.11
N GLU A 99 -19.21 2.01 5.16
CA GLU A 99 -20.67 1.84 5.21
C GLU A 99 -21.04 0.37 5.36
N GLY A 100 -22.10 0.10 6.14
CA GLY A 100 -22.58 -1.26 6.32
C GLY A 100 -21.85 -2.06 7.38
N GLN A 101 -20.77 -1.52 7.94
CA GLN A 101 -20.02 -2.14 9.02
C GLN A 101 -20.33 -1.43 10.33
N SER A 102 -20.08 -2.09 11.45
CA SER A 102 -20.27 -1.44 12.74
C SER A 102 -19.21 -0.36 12.91
N GLU A 103 -19.51 0.66 13.71
CA GLU A 103 -18.59 1.79 13.91
C GLU A 103 -17.25 1.37 14.51
N GLU A 104 -17.24 0.23 15.19
CA GLU A 104 -16.03 -0.28 15.83
C GLU A 104 -15.17 -1.13 14.90
N GLU A 105 -15.72 -1.50 13.76
CA GLU A 105 -14.99 -2.34 12.81
C GLU A 105 -14.18 -1.50 11.84
N THR A 106 -12.97 -1.97 11.57
CA THR A 106 -12.09 -1.37 10.58
C THR A 106 -11.94 -2.36 9.43
N VAL A 107 -12.24 -1.89 8.24
CA VAL A 107 -12.04 -2.68 7.02
C VAL A 107 -10.64 -2.37 6.51
N CYS A 108 -9.84 -3.40 6.28
CA CYS A 108 -8.41 -3.22 5.95
C CYS A 108 -8.04 -3.93 4.66
N ILE A 109 -7.05 -3.36 3.98
CA ILE A 109 -6.45 -4.00 2.81
C ILE A 109 -4.93 -3.78 2.83
N GLU A 110 -4.19 -4.82 2.52
CA GLU A 110 -2.74 -4.73 2.36
C GLU A 110 -2.45 -4.05 1.02
N ILE A 111 -1.62 -3.01 1.03
CA ILE A 111 -1.47 -2.17 -0.16
C ILE A 111 -0.31 -2.55 -1.06
N ALA A 112 0.59 -3.42 -0.61
CA ALA A 112 1.80 -3.73 -1.38
C ALA A 112 2.13 -5.22 -1.39
N VAL A 113 3.00 -5.66 -0.58
CA VAL A 113 3.78 -6.90 -0.63
C VAL A 113 3.12 -8.12 -1.28
N ALA A 114 2.02 -8.62 -0.70
CA ALA A 114 1.42 -9.87 -1.19
C ALA A 114 0.88 -9.76 -2.61
N HIS A 115 0.41 -8.59 -2.98
CA HIS A 115 -0.21 -8.35 -4.27
C HIS A 115 0.59 -7.41 -5.16
N GLU A 116 1.63 -6.81 -4.62
CA GLU A 116 2.50 -5.88 -5.32
C GLU A 116 1.73 -4.72 -5.97
N TYR A 117 0.60 -4.34 -5.38
CA TYR A 117 -0.29 -3.41 -6.04
C TYR A 117 0.27 -1.99 -6.08
N VAL A 118 0.54 -1.40 -4.91
CA VAL A 118 1.22 -0.10 -4.85
C VAL A 118 2.71 -0.36 -4.96
N HIS A 119 3.34 0.25 -5.95
CA HIS A 119 4.76 0.02 -6.20
C HIS A 119 5.45 1.28 -6.69
N ASN A 120 6.77 1.25 -6.63
CA ASN A 120 7.64 2.30 -7.13
C ASN A 120 8.04 1.97 -8.55
N ASP A 121 7.54 2.76 -9.51
CA ASP A 121 7.93 2.62 -10.90
C ASP A 121 8.87 3.77 -11.26
N ASN A 122 10.15 3.48 -11.21
CA ASN A 122 11.21 4.42 -11.58
C ASN A 122 11.10 5.77 -10.85
N GLY A 123 10.85 5.72 -9.55
CA GLY A 123 10.74 6.92 -8.73
C GLY A 123 9.33 7.45 -8.58
N VAL A 124 8.34 6.81 -9.19
CA VAL A 124 6.94 7.25 -9.16
C VAL A 124 6.08 6.17 -8.51
N LEU A 125 5.33 6.55 -7.47
CA LEU A 125 4.35 5.63 -6.88
C LEU A 125 3.19 5.43 -7.85
N THR A 126 2.82 4.18 -8.05
CA THR A 126 1.73 3.82 -8.94
C THR A 126 1.04 2.53 -8.45
N CYS A 127 -0.08 2.24 -9.06
CA CYS A 127 -0.79 0.99 -8.81
C CYS A 127 -1.42 0.42 -10.07
#